data_41d2e0b51aa3e7dacf627a1e17db7a99
#
_entry.id   41d2e0b51aa3e7dacf627a1e17db7a99
#
_cell.length_a   1.000
_cell.length_b   1.000
_cell.length_c   1.000
_cell.angle_alpha   90.00
_cell.angle_beta   90.00
_cell.angle_gamma   90.00
#
_symmetry.space_group_name_H-M   'P 1'
#
loop_
_entity.id
_entity.type
_entity.pdbx_description
1 polymer ?
#
loop_
_entity_poly.entity_id
_entity_poly.type
_entity_poly.pdbx_seq_one_letter_code
_entity_poly.pdbx_strand_id
1 'polypeptide(L)'
;MVKKLSEAEAKSTLGVAGDNTNNGQIRADEFLPELRGRKAIRKYREMRDNDSTVGAVMYAVEQILRDVDLHVKPANESDAAKVEKEFVESVLDDMEHTLDDHISEALGYLSYGFGWFEVVYKRRVGPTERSPKKHSKYTDGRLGIQKIASRAPWTVNKFDVDDKTGEVLGVQQSVGHMGGSNYIPTNKSLYYRTTSLNGDPSGRSILR
;
A
#
# COMPACT_ATOMS: atom_id res chain seq x y z
N MET A 1 24.59 39.84 -1.92
CA MET A 1 25.30 38.67 -2.49
C MET A 1 24.46 37.42 -2.16
N VAL A 2 23.69 36.92 -3.10
CA VAL A 2 22.84 35.72 -2.85
C VAL A 2 23.77 34.49 -2.94
N LYS A 3 23.89 33.76 -1.82
CA LYS A 3 24.69 32.53 -1.76
C LYS A 3 24.06 31.54 -2.74
N LYS A 4 24.77 31.12 -3.78
CA LYS A 4 24.34 30.02 -4.64
C LYS A 4 24.31 28.75 -3.80
N LEU A 5 23.12 28.20 -3.62
CA LEU A 5 22.94 26.88 -2.98
C LEU A 5 23.66 25.80 -3.81
N SER A 6 24.28 24.84 -3.16
CA SER A 6 24.83 23.67 -3.85
C SER A 6 23.67 22.87 -4.49
N GLU A 7 23.97 22.11 -5.53
CA GLU A 7 22.95 21.29 -6.23
C GLU A 7 22.26 20.28 -5.30
N ALA A 8 22.96 19.80 -4.27
CA ALA A 8 22.44 18.95 -3.23
C ALA A 8 21.50 19.69 -2.27
N GLU A 9 21.83 20.92 -1.89
CA GLU A 9 20.97 21.78 -1.05
C GLU A 9 19.72 22.24 -1.82
N ALA A 10 19.83 22.50 -3.12
CA ALA A 10 18.69 22.83 -3.96
C ALA A 10 17.71 21.65 -4.12
N LYS A 11 18.21 20.40 -4.23
CA LYS A 11 17.37 19.20 -4.29
C LYS A 11 16.69 18.87 -2.95
N SER A 12 17.32 19.23 -1.82
CA SER A 12 16.77 18.97 -0.48
C SER A 12 15.67 19.94 -0.07
N THR A 13 15.55 21.09 -0.74
CA THR A 13 14.56 22.12 -0.38
C THR A 13 13.36 22.22 -1.33
N LEU A 14 13.42 21.55 -2.50
CA LEU A 14 12.36 21.58 -3.50
C LEU A 14 11.33 20.47 -3.24
N GLY A 15 10.08 20.87 -3.03
CA GLY A 15 8.93 19.95 -3.01
C GLY A 15 8.63 19.30 -1.65
N VAL A 16 9.29 19.72 -0.57
CA VAL A 16 8.99 19.25 0.80
C VAL A 16 7.96 20.16 1.45
N ALA A 17 6.92 19.58 2.03
CA ALA A 17 5.84 20.33 2.70
C ALA A 17 6.26 21.05 4.00
N GLY A 18 7.51 20.95 4.41
CA GLY A 18 8.19 21.80 5.40
C GLY A 18 7.93 21.48 6.88
N ASP A 19 6.82 20.85 7.24
CA ASP A 19 6.40 20.77 8.65
C ASP A 19 6.07 19.35 9.14
N ASN A 20 6.21 18.35 8.30
CA ASN A 20 5.63 17.03 8.56
C ASN A 20 6.55 16.01 9.21
N THR A 21 7.85 16.24 9.22
CA THR A 21 8.81 15.27 9.72
C THR A 21 9.64 15.83 10.88
N ASN A 22 9.76 15.02 11.94
CA ASN A 22 10.70 15.23 13.01
C ASN A 22 11.42 13.92 13.25
N ASN A 23 12.71 13.81 12.88
CA ASN A 23 13.53 12.60 12.97
C ASN A 23 12.91 11.38 12.23
N GLY A 24 12.46 11.56 10.98
CA GLY A 24 11.81 10.51 10.20
C GLY A 24 10.42 10.10 10.73
N GLN A 25 9.85 10.88 11.62
CA GLN A 25 8.49 10.68 12.12
C GLN A 25 7.59 11.82 11.66
N ILE A 26 6.38 11.47 11.25
CA ILE A 26 5.38 12.43 10.84
C ILE A 26 4.78 13.09 12.07
N ARG A 27 4.68 14.41 12.04
CA ARG A 27 3.84 15.15 12.97
C ARG A 27 2.38 14.93 12.55
N ALA A 28 1.59 14.32 13.42
CA ALA A 28 0.16 14.23 13.20
C ALA A 28 -0.48 15.61 13.37
N ASP A 29 -0.97 16.19 12.28
CA ASP A 29 -1.78 17.43 12.28
C ASP A 29 -3.19 17.24 12.85
N GLU A 30 -3.43 16.08 13.45
CA GLU A 30 -4.72 15.75 14.03
C GLU A 30 -4.93 16.48 15.33
N PHE A 31 -5.97 17.30 15.37
CA PHE A 31 -6.34 18.09 16.56
C PHE A 31 -6.85 17.19 17.70
N LEU A 32 -7.63 16.15 17.36
CA LEU A 32 -8.20 15.25 18.36
C LEU A 32 -7.21 14.12 18.70
N PRO A 33 -6.76 14.01 19.96
CA PRO A 33 -5.79 12.99 20.37
C PRO A 33 -6.26 11.55 20.15
N GLU A 34 -7.58 11.34 20.13
CA GLU A 34 -8.21 10.03 19.90
C GLU A 34 -8.10 9.57 18.46
N LEU A 35 -7.97 10.52 17.51
CA LEU A 35 -7.84 10.27 16.08
C LEU A 35 -6.38 10.30 15.60
N ARG A 36 -5.42 10.10 16.51
CA ARG A 36 -3.99 10.04 16.18
C ARG A 36 -3.47 8.61 16.14
N GLY A 37 -2.76 8.25 15.08
CA GLY A 37 -2.03 7.00 14.94
C GLY A 37 -2.88 5.76 15.22
N ARG A 38 -2.38 4.83 16.01
CA ARG A 38 -3.08 3.56 16.31
C ARG A 38 -4.42 3.72 17.04
N LYS A 39 -4.62 4.82 17.78
CA LYS A 39 -5.90 5.11 18.43
C LYS A 39 -6.98 5.39 17.39
N ALA A 40 -6.65 6.16 16.37
CA ALA A 40 -7.53 6.44 15.24
C ALA A 40 -7.99 5.16 14.54
N ILE A 41 -7.03 4.28 14.20
CA ILE A 41 -7.32 3.01 13.53
C ILE A 41 -8.28 2.15 14.35
N ARG A 42 -8.05 2.07 15.67
CA ARG A 42 -8.95 1.37 16.58
C ARG A 42 -10.35 1.98 16.60
N LYS A 43 -10.44 3.32 16.60
CA LYS A 43 -11.72 4.04 16.62
C LYS A 43 -12.50 3.85 15.32
N TYR A 44 -11.82 3.95 14.18
CA TYR A 44 -12.46 3.70 12.88
C TYR A 44 -12.94 2.26 12.74
N ARG A 45 -12.15 1.29 13.24
CA ARG A 45 -12.57 -0.10 13.28
C ARG A 45 -13.81 -0.30 14.16
N GLU A 46 -13.84 0.31 15.34
CA GLU A 46 -14.98 0.27 16.23
C GLU A 46 -16.25 0.84 15.55
N MET A 47 -16.14 1.98 14.87
CA MET A 47 -17.25 2.58 14.13
C MET A 47 -17.74 1.68 13.00
N ARG A 48 -16.83 1.15 12.18
CA ARG A 48 -17.19 0.29 11.05
C ARG A 48 -17.84 -1.03 11.49
N ASP A 49 -17.29 -1.65 12.53
CA ASP A 49 -17.68 -3.02 12.92
C ASP A 49 -18.89 -3.03 13.87
N ASN A 50 -19.16 -1.94 14.63
CA ASN A 50 -20.20 -1.90 15.65
C ASN A 50 -21.37 -0.98 15.32
N ASP A 51 -21.23 -0.03 14.40
CA ASP A 51 -22.33 0.82 13.95
C ASP A 51 -22.92 0.26 12.65
N SER A 52 -24.18 -0.19 12.73
CA SER A 52 -24.86 -0.80 11.58
C SER A 52 -25.06 0.15 10.41
N THR A 53 -25.24 1.45 10.67
CA THR A 53 -25.43 2.46 9.63
C THR A 53 -24.10 2.72 8.92
N VAL A 54 -23.02 2.92 9.68
CA VAL A 54 -21.67 3.09 9.13
C VAL A 54 -21.26 1.85 8.35
N GLY A 55 -21.47 0.66 8.92
CA GLY A 55 -21.15 -0.62 8.25
C GLY A 55 -21.91 -0.80 6.94
N ALA A 56 -23.20 -0.48 6.91
CA ALA A 56 -24.03 -0.58 5.70
C ALA A 56 -23.57 0.41 4.60
N VAL A 57 -23.27 1.65 4.96
CA VAL A 57 -22.76 2.66 4.00
C VAL A 57 -21.41 2.24 3.45
N MET A 58 -20.48 1.79 4.31
CA MET A 58 -19.16 1.32 3.88
C MET A 58 -19.29 0.13 2.94
N TYR A 59 -20.13 -0.84 3.28
CA TYR A 59 -20.40 -1.98 2.43
C TYR A 59 -20.94 -1.56 1.05
N ALA A 60 -21.91 -0.64 0.99
CA ALA A 60 -22.44 -0.15 -0.27
C ALA A 60 -21.37 0.52 -1.14
N VAL A 61 -20.50 1.36 -0.55
CA VAL A 61 -19.39 2.01 -1.25
C VAL A 61 -18.40 0.96 -1.77
N GLU A 62 -18.03 -0.02 -0.95
CA GLU A 62 -17.14 -1.10 -1.34
C GLU A 62 -17.71 -1.93 -2.49
N GLN A 63 -19.03 -2.24 -2.49
CA GLN A 63 -19.66 -2.96 -3.60
C GLN A 63 -19.62 -2.19 -4.91
N ILE A 64 -19.90 -0.88 -4.89
CA ILE A 64 -19.84 -0.02 -6.09
C ILE A 64 -18.40 0.00 -6.67
N LEU A 65 -17.40 0.09 -5.81
CA LEU A 65 -16.00 0.13 -6.25
C LEU A 65 -15.48 -1.23 -6.74
N ARG A 66 -16.03 -2.33 -6.24
CA ARG A 66 -15.71 -3.69 -6.70
C ARG A 66 -16.29 -4.03 -8.05
N ASP A 67 -17.36 -3.36 -8.46
CA ASP A 67 -18.02 -3.56 -9.77
C ASP A 67 -17.24 -2.93 -10.93
N VAL A 68 -16.07 -2.34 -10.65
CA VAL A 68 -15.21 -1.73 -11.67
C VAL A 68 -14.36 -2.80 -12.34
N ASP A 69 -14.59 -3.00 -13.65
CA ASP A 69 -13.77 -3.90 -14.47
C ASP A 69 -12.33 -3.38 -14.60
N LEU A 70 -11.39 -4.17 -14.10
CA LEU A 70 -9.97 -3.89 -14.24
C LEU A 70 -9.37 -4.76 -15.34
N HIS A 71 -8.80 -4.12 -16.35
CA HIS A 71 -8.15 -4.82 -17.46
C HIS A 71 -6.80 -4.19 -17.80
N VAL A 72 -5.87 -5.03 -18.25
CA VAL A 72 -4.55 -4.60 -18.70
C VAL A 72 -4.64 -4.06 -20.12
N LYS A 73 -4.15 -2.84 -20.35
CA LYS A 73 -4.05 -2.24 -21.69
C LYS A 73 -2.59 -2.22 -22.14
N PRO A 74 -2.30 -2.55 -23.42
CA PRO A 74 -0.96 -2.38 -23.93
C PRO A 74 -0.60 -0.89 -24.01
N ALA A 75 0.67 -0.56 -23.82
CA ALA A 75 1.13 0.83 -23.84
C ALA A 75 0.99 1.47 -25.25
N ASN A 76 1.06 0.66 -26.30
CA ASN A 76 0.88 1.05 -27.71
C ASN A 76 0.48 -0.18 -28.55
N GLU A 77 0.27 0.01 -29.86
CA GLU A 77 -0.15 -1.04 -30.79
C GLU A 77 0.99 -1.97 -31.27
N SER A 78 2.21 -1.82 -30.74
CA SER A 78 3.34 -2.68 -31.13
C SER A 78 3.15 -4.11 -30.63
N ASP A 79 3.69 -5.08 -31.37
CA ASP A 79 3.65 -6.49 -30.98
C ASP A 79 4.37 -6.74 -29.65
N ALA A 80 5.44 -6.00 -29.38
CA ALA A 80 6.14 -6.06 -28.09
C ALA A 80 5.21 -5.67 -26.93
N ALA A 81 4.44 -4.58 -27.06
CA ALA A 81 3.51 -4.12 -26.02
C ALA A 81 2.35 -5.12 -25.81
N LYS A 82 1.91 -5.80 -26.86
CA LYS A 82 0.89 -6.87 -26.76
C LYS A 82 1.42 -8.07 -25.97
N VAL A 83 2.65 -8.50 -26.26
CA VAL A 83 3.32 -9.60 -25.53
C VAL A 83 3.52 -9.24 -24.05
N GLU A 84 3.87 -7.99 -23.74
CA GLU A 84 3.99 -7.52 -22.36
C GLU A 84 2.64 -7.50 -21.64
N LYS A 85 1.56 -7.07 -22.32
CA LYS A 85 0.20 -7.14 -21.80
C LYS A 85 -0.16 -8.58 -21.42
N GLU A 86 -0.02 -9.53 -22.35
CA GLU A 86 -0.32 -10.95 -22.12
C GLU A 86 0.50 -11.51 -20.94
N PHE A 87 1.76 -11.08 -20.82
CA PHE A 87 2.59 -11.48 -19.69
C PHE A 87 2.03 -10.94 -18.36
N VAL A 88 1.66 -9.67 -18.27
CA VAL A 88 1.08 -9.09 -17.05
C VAL A 88 -0.22 -9.78 -16.69
N GLU A 89 -1.11 -10.02 -17.65
CA GLU A 89 -2.36 -10.78 -17.44
C GLU A 89 -2.06 -12.17 -16.89
N SER A 90 -1.08 -12.88 -17.45
CA SER A 90 -0.66 -14.19 -16.97
C SER A 90 -0.04 -14.17 -15.58
N VAL A 91 0.62 -13.08 -15.17
CA VAL A 91 1.15 -12.91 -13.81
C VAL A 91 0.02 -12.72 -12.79
N LEU A 92 -1.02 -11.96 -13.15
CA LEU A 92 -2.20 -11.76 -12.31
C LEU A 92 -3.02 -13.06 -12.17
N ASP A 93 -3.16 -13.85 -13.24
CA ASP A 93 -3.85 -15.16 -13.21
C ASP A 93 -3.09 -16.22 -12.38
N ASP A 94 -1.77 -16.08 -12.24
CA ASP A 94 -0.91 -17.04 -11.54
C ASP A 94 -0.75 -16.75 -10.03
N MET A 95 -1.45 -15.75 -9.48
CA MET A 95 -1.42 -15.44 -8.05
C MET A 95 -2.16 -16.49 -7.21
N GLU A 96 -1.86 -16.57 -5.91
CA GLU A 96 -2.56 -17.43 -4.94
C GLU A 96 -4.02 -17.02 -4.71
N HIS A 97 -4.34 -15.74 -4.91
CA HIS A 97 -5.67 -15.13 -4.78
C HIS A 97 -5.96 -14.32 -6.03
N THR A 98 -7.23 -14.06 -6.27
CA THR A 98 -7.66 -13.29 -7.42
C THR A 98 -7.35 -11.80 -7.26
N LEU A 99 -7.34 -11.07 -8.38
CA LEU A 99 -7.23 -9.61 -8.32
C LEU A 99 -8.44 -8.99 -7.60
N ASP A 100 -9.63 -9.58 -7.74
CA ASP A 100 -10.86 -9.13 -7.07
C ASP A 100 -10.78 -9.29 -5.54
N ASP A 101 -10.14 -10.39 -5.06
CA ASP A 101 -9.86 -10.56 -3.63
C ASP A 101 -8.92 -9.48 -3.13
N HIS A 102 -7.86 -9.17 -3.91
CA HIS A 102 -6.94 -8.09 -3.57
C HIS A 102 -7.64 -6.74 -3.51
N ILE A 103 -8.50 -6.42 -4.50
CA ILE A 103 -9.27 -5.16 -4.52
C ILE A 103 -10.16 -5.07 -3.28
N SER A 104 -10.85 -6.17 -2.94
CA SER A 104 -11.71 -6.23 -1.77
C SER A 104 -10.95 -5.92 -0.47
N GLU A 105 -9.75 -6.48 -0.31
CA GLU A 105 -8.89 -6.15 0.84
C GLU A 105 -8.34 -4.71 0.77
N ALA A 106 -7.99 -4.25 -0.44
CA ALA A 106 -7.44 -2.93 -0.65
C ALA A 106 -8.43 -1.84 -0.26
N LEU A 107 -9.71 -1.99 -0.57
CA LEU A 107 -10.77 -1.02 -0.25
C LEU A 107 -10.88 -0.70 1.25
N GLY A 108 -10.36 -1.56 2.12
CA GLY A 108 -10.19 -1.27 3.54
C GLY A 108 -9.41 0.03 3.83
N TYR A 109 -8.60 0.53 2.87
CA TYR A 109 -7.89 1.80 3.02
C TYR A 109 -8.83 3.00 3.20
N LEU A 110 -10.06 2.92 2.70
CA LEU A 110 -11.08 3.96 2.87
C LEU A 110 -11.42 4.17 4.35
N SER A 111 -11.58 3.06 5.09
CA SER A 111 -11.88 3.09 6.51
C SER A 111 -10.71 3.59 7.37
N TYR A 112 -9.48 3.28 7.00
CA TYR A 112 -8.31 3.54 7.83
C TYR A 112 -7.46 4.73 7.37
N GLY A 113 -7.70 5.24 6.15
CA GLY A 113 -6.90 6.28 5.52
C GLY A 113 -5.78 5.73 4.65
N PHE A 114 -5.27 4.54 4.96
CA PHE A 114 -4.23 3.85 4.18
C PHE A 114 -4.39 2.33 4.18
N GLY A 115 -3.82 1.70 3.17
CA GLY A 115 -3.64 0.26 3.07
C GLY A 115 -2.22 -0.07 2.58
N TRP A 116 -1.56 -1.02 3.24
CA TRP A 116 -0.21 -1.44 2.89
C TRP A 116 -0.18 -2.91 2.54
N PHE A 117 0.37 -3.24 1.38
CA PHE A 117 0.41 -4.60 0.84
C PHE A 117 1.82 -4.93 0.39
N GLU A 118 2.37 -6.03 0.88
CA GLU A 118 3.66 -6.52 0.44
C GLU A 118 3.51 -7.42 -0.78
N VAL A 119 4.26 -7.14 -1.84
CA VAL A 119 4.31 -7.98 -3.04
C VAL A 119 5.30 -9.11 -2.83
N VAL A 120 4.81 -10.32 -2.80
CA VAL A 120 5.63 -11.53 -2.66
C VAL A 120 5.80 -12.15 -4.04
N TYR A 121 7.05 -12.35 -4.45
CA TYR A 121 7.39 -12.88 -5.76
C TYR A 121 7.64 -14.38 -5.73
N LYS A 122 7.39 -15.04 -6.87
CA LYS A 122 7.77 -16.43 -7.16
C LYS A 122 8.41 -16.56 -8.53
N ARG A 123 9.22 -17.62 -8.75
CA ARG A 123 9.65 -18.02 -10.09
C ARG A 123 8.58 -18.91 -10.73
N ARG A 124 8.33 -18.72 -11.99
CA ARG A 124 7.35 -19.46 -12.80
C ARG A 124 8.04 -20.72 -13.37
N VAL A 125 8.18 -21.75 -12.53
CA VAL A 125 8.86 -23.01 -12.87
C VAL A 125 7.93 -24.22 -12.84
N GLY A 126 6.62 -23.98 -12.90
CA GLY A 126 5.60 -25.02 -12.88
C GLY A 126 5.45 -25.68 -11.49
N PRO A 127 4.84 -26.87 -11.46
CA PRO A 127 4.57 -27.60 -10.21
C PRO A 127 5.81 -28.30 -9.63
N THR A 128 6.97 -28.20 -10.25
CA THR A 128 8.23 -28.83 -9.80
C THR A 128 8.91 -28.09 -8.64
N GLU A 129 8.42 -26.91 -8.26
CA GLU A 129 8.90 -26.17 -7.10
C GLU A 129 8.65 -26.98 -5.79
N ARG A 130 9.65 -27.03 -4.92
CA ARG A 130 9.56 -27.80 -3.65
C ARG A 130 8.49 -27.26 -2.69
N SER A 131 8.15 -25.99 -2.81
CA SER A 131 7.11 -25.36 -1.99
C SER A 131 5.79 -25.31 -2.76
N PRO A 132 4.73 -26.00 -2.32
CA PRO A 132 3.42 -25.95 -2.99
C PRO A 132 2.87 -24.54 -3.16
N LYS A 133 3.15 -23.64 -2.21
CA LYS A 133 2.73 -22.23 -2.27
C LYS A 133 3.40 -21.43 -3.39
N LYS A 134 4.51 -21.94 -3.96
CA LYS A 134 5.23 -21.30 -5.06
C LYS A 134 4.96 -21.97 -6.41
N HIS A 135 4.04 -22.92 -6.46
CA HIS A 135 3.64 -23.52 -7.74
C HIS A 135 3.15 -22.44 -8.70
N SER A 136 3.45 -22.64 -9.96
CA SER A 136 3.03 -21.77 -11.05
C SER A 136 2.33 -22.59 -12.12
N LYS A 137 1.33 -22.01 -12.77
CA LYS A 137 0.70 -22.56 -13.96
C LYS A 137 1.64 -22.54 -15.18
N TYR A 138 2.69 -21.73 -15.11
CA TYR A 138 3.62 -21.43 -16.22
C TYR A 138 5.02 -21.96 -15.92
N THR A 139 5.79 -22.22 -16.98
CA THR A 139 7.13 -22.81 -16.91
C THR A 139 8.19 -21.97 -17.64
N ASP A 140 7.91 -20.68 -17.82
CA ASP A 140 8.79 -19.77 -18.59
C ASP A 140 10.03 -19.28 -17.79
N GLY A 141 10.16 -19.66 -16.52
CA GLY A 141 11.27 -19.27 -15.65
C GLY A 141 11.31 -17.80 -15.26
N ARG A 142 10.31 -17.00 -15.70
CA ARG A 142 10.21 -15.56 -15.41
C ARG A 142 9.78 -15.34 -13.97
N LEU A 143 9.91 -14.10 -13.52
CA LEU A 143 9.44 -13.68 -12.21
C LEU A 143 7.95 -13.33 -12.28
N GLY A 144 7.15 -13.94 -11.42
CA GLY A 144 5.74 -13.64 -11.26
C GLY A 144 5.43 -13.21 -9.82
N ILE A 145 4.19 -12.83 -9.57
CA ILE A 145 3.68 -12.49 -8.24
C ILE A 145 3.07 -13.76 -7.62
N GLN A 146 3.53 -14.14 -6.43
CA GLN A 146 2.90 -15.21 -5.67
C GLN A 146 1.61 -14.70 -5.04
N LYS A 147 1.71 -13.58 -4.31
CA LYS A 147 0.58 -12.92 -3.66
C LYS A 147 0.88 -11.47 -3.35
N ILE A 148 -0.15 -10.71 -3.14
CA ILE A 148 -0.13 -9.35 -2.63
C ILE A 148 -0.67 -9.43 -1.20
N ALA A 149 0.24 -9.47 -0.21
CA ALA A 149 -0.10 -9.77 1.18
C ALA A 149 -0.51 -8.51 1.93
N SER A 150 -1.76 -8.43 2.38
CA SER A 150 -2.26 -7.34 3.21
C SER A 150 -1.47 -7.24 4.52
N ARG A 151 -1.09 -6.02 4.87
CA ARG A 151 -0.47 -5.66 6.14
C ARG A 151 -1.47 -4.83 6.94
N ALA A 152 -2.10 -5.50 7.91
CA ALA A 152 -3.20 -4.91 8.67
C ALA A 152 -2.81 -3.55 9.27
N PRO A 153 -3.58 -2.47 9.02
CA PRO A 153 -3.22 -1.11 9.43
C PRO A 153 -2.92 -0.97 10.92
N TRP A 154 -3.60 -1.74 11.78
CA TRP A 154 -3.36 -1.74 13.23
C TRP A 154 -2.05 -2.38 13.67
N THR A 155 -1.35 -3.07 12.76
CA THR A 155 -0.02 -3.65 13.02
C THR A 155 1.11 -2.73 12.55
N VAL A 156 0.81 -1.71 11.77
CA VAL A 156 1.79 -0.71 11.34
C VAL A 156 2.09 0.23 12.51
N ASN A 157 3.36 0.24 12.93
CA ASN A 157 3.81 1.05 14.05
C ASN A 157 4.24 2.45 13.61
N LYS A 158 4.95 2.51 12.48
CA LYS A 158 5.59 3.73 12.01
C LYS A 158 5.76 3.68 10.50
N PHE A 159 5.53 4.81 9.85
CA PHE A 159 6.02 5.08 8.50
C PHE A 159 7.45 5.57 8.59
N ASP A 160 8.31 5.04 7.75
CA ASP A 160 9.67 5.52 7.57
C ASP A 160 9.69 6.48 6.39
N VAL A 161 10.10 7.71 6.66
CA VAL A 161 10.02 8.82 5.71
C VAL A 161 11.39 9.45 5.59
N ASP A 162 11.81 9.76 4.38
CA ASP A 162 13.03 10.50 4.12
C ASP A 162 12.87 11.96 4.61
N ASP A 163 13.72 12.38 5.55
CA ASP A 163 13.65 13.72 6.14
C ASP A 163 13.93 14.85 5.13
N LYS A 164 14.57 14.53 4.01
CA LYS A 164 14.94 15.53 2.99
C LYS A 164 13.90 15.67 1.89
N THR A 165 13.33 14.53 1.46
CA THR A 165 12.39 14.48 0.32
C THR A 165 10.94 14.37 0.75
N GLY A 166 10.69 13.92 1.98
CA GLY A 166 9.33 13.60 2.46
C GLY A 166 8.75 12.33 1.84
N GLU A 167 9.55 11.54 1.11
CA GLU A 167 9.11 10.30 0.49
C GLU A 167 8.98 9.18 1.52
N VAL A 168 7.95 8.37 1.38
CA VAL A 168 7.74 7.17 2.21
C VAL A 168 8.68 6.06 1.73
N LEU A 169 9.66 5.70 2.56
CA LEU A 169 10.63 4.65 2.30
C LEU A 169 10.09 3.26 2.62
N GLY A 170 9.20 3.16 3.60
CA GLY A 170 8.63 1.90 4.03
C GLY A 170 7.80 2.03 5.30
N VAL A 171 7.43 0.88 5.87
CA VAL A 171 6.74 0.80 7.16
C VAL A 171 7.41 -0.19 8.10
N GLN A 172 7.32 0.10 9.39
CA GLN A 172 7.65 -0.84 10.45
C GLN A 172 6.36 -1.48 10.96
N GLN A 173 6.29 -2.81 10.89
CA GLN A 173 5.16 -3.61 11.33
C GLN A 173 5.51 -4.40 12.59
N SER A 174 4.62 -4.39 13.58
CA SER A 174 4.70 -5.32 14.72
C SER A 174 4.36 -6.74 14.28
N VAL A 175 5.21 -7.70 14.64
CA VAL A 175 5.00 -9.12 14.33
C VAL A 175 4.79 -9.89 15.63
N GLY A 176 3.55 -10.39 15.80
CA GLY A 176 3.19 -11.34 16.85
C GLY A 176 3.38 -10.87 18.29
N HIS A 177 3.18 -11.80 19.23
CA HIS A 177 3.28 -11.56 20.67
C HIS A 177 4.72 -11.42 21.20
N MET A 178 5.72 -11.73 20.40
CA MET A 178 7.14 -11.72 20.81
C MET A 178 7.86 -10.38 20.62
N GLY A 179 7.14 -9.31 20.30
CA GLY A 179 7.73 -7.97 20.20
C GLY A 179 8.67 -7.77 19.00
N GLY A 180 8.62 -8.63 18.00
CA GLY A 180 9.39 -8.47 16.77
C GLY A 180 8.83 -7.32 15.91
N SER A 181 9.72 -6.66 15.15
CA SER A 181 9.37 -5.66 14.17
C SER A 181 9.95 -6.04 12.82
N ASN A 182 9.12 -6.05 11.79
CA ASN A 182 9.55 -6.22 10.41
C ASN A 182 9.51 -4.87 9.70
N TYR A 183 10.54 -4.61 8.90
CA TYR A 183 10.57 -3.48 7.98
C TYR A 183 10.12 -3.93 6.60
N ILE A 184 9.17 -3.23 6.01
CA ILE A 184 8.64 -3.52 4.68
C ILE A 184 8.87 -2.29 3.80
N PRO A 185 9.81 -2.36 2.83
CA PRO A 185 10.17 -1.23 2.01
C PRO A 185 9.12 -0.96 0.92
N THR A 186 8.98 0.29 0.52
CA THR A 186 8.03 0.74 -0.51
C THR A 186 8.26 0.06 -1.85
N ASN A 187 9.50 -0.22 -2.24
CA ASN A 187 9.83 -0.86 -3.53
C ASN A 187 9.35 -2.32 -3.66
N LYS A 188 8.86 -2.92 -2.58
CA LYS A 188 8.21 -4.25 -2.56
C LYS A 188 6.76 -4.18 -2.12
N SER A 189 6.15 -3.01 -2.20
CA SER A 189 4.83 -2.79 -1.64
C SER A 189 3.91 -2.10 -2.63
N LEU A 190 2.61 -2.37 -2.49
CA LEU A 190 1.55 -1.52 -2.99
C LEU A 190 1.01 -0.73 -1.80
N TYR A 191 0.98 0.58 -1.96
CA TYR A 191 0.55 1.49 -0.94
C TYR A 191 -0.63 2.32 -1.44
N TYR A 192 -1.78 2.09 -0.83
CA TYR A 192 -3.02 2.83 -1.09
C TYR A 192 -3.22 3.87 -0.02
N ARG A 193 -3.64 5.05 -0.42
CA ARG A 193 -3.88 6.16 0.49
C ARG A 193 -5.06 6.99 0.02
N THR A 194 -5.89 7.41 0.94
CA THR A 194 -6.91 8.43 0.72
C THR A 194 -6.27 9.82 0.58
N THR A 195 -7.09 10.86 0.50
CA THR A 195 -6.62 12.26 0.49
C THR A 195 -5.71 12.50 1.70
N SER A 196 -4.54 13.06 1.43
CA SER A 196 -3.56 13.44 2.45
C SER A 196 -3.51 14.95 2.57
N LEU A 197 -3.47 15.46 3.79
CA LEU A 197 -3.08 16.83 4.08
C LEU A 197 -1.58 16.84 4.35
N ASN A 198 -0.89 17.82 3.80
CA ASN A 198 0.53 18.08 4.06
C ASN A 198 1.46 16.85 3.88
N GLY A 199 1.11 15.89 3.02
CA GLY A 199 1.96 14.72 2.76
C GLY A 199 1.92 13.62 3.83
N ASP A 200 1.00 13.68 4.81
CA ASP A 200 0.85 12.63 5.82
C ASP A 200 0.58 11.27 5.15
N PRO A 201 1.45 10.28 5.32
CA PRO A 201 1.28 8.95 4.73
C PRO A 201 0.14 8.15 5.33
N SER A 202 -0.33 8.47 6.52
CA SER A 202 -1.47 7.77 7.12
C SER A 202 -2.80 8.07 6.41
N GLY A 203 -2.83 9.07 5.51
CA GLY A 203 -4.05 9.48 4.83
C GLY A 203 -5.15 9.94 5.79
N ARG A 204 -6.34 10.13 5.27
CA ARG A 204 -7.49 10.54 6.07
C ARG A 204 -8.64 9.55 5.89
N SER A 205 -9.09 8.92 6.96
CA SER A 205 -10.27 8.05 6.93
C SER A 205 -11.50 8.80 6.41
N ILE A 206 -12.34 8.14 5.64
CA ILE A 206 -13.64 8.69 5.24
C ILE A 206 -14.66 8.68 6.39
N LEU A 207 -14.34 7.99 7.50
CA LEU A 207 -15.17 7.94 8.72
C LEU A 207 -14.90 9.10 9.68
N ARG A 208 -14.05 10.03 9.28
CA ARG A 208 -13.67 11.20 10.08
C ARG A 208 -14.62 12.38 9.91
#